data_6d5f67100c0ec15b51050668511e6223
#
_entry.id   6d5f67100c0ec15b51050668511e6223
#
_cell.length_a   1.000
_cell.length_b   1.000
_cell.length_c   1.000
_cell.angle_alpha   90.00
_cell.angle_beta   90.00
_cell.angle_gamma   90.00
#
_symmetry.space_group_name_H-M   'P 1'
#
loop_
_entity.id
_entity.type
_entity.pdbx_description
1 polymer ?
#
loop_
_entity_poly.entity_id
_entity_poly.type
_entity_poly.pdbx_seq_one_letter_code
_entity_poly.pdbx_strand_id
1 'polypeptide(L)'
;MIGPFDSLREYVIALESRGLLIRIPKMDQDKYEATGFAYQLVKEFSYDLAPAFLIEKIKINNRWMDGPILGNLFGGWHAEALIYGVDALGRNQKAAREMTFQHLANLFKNKQSWPKISPVEIDSNQSPCKENVLLGKEVDILKFPWLQTNPADAGSYINAATIFIEDPDLGRNVATYRCQVKGKDKIGVNTEIGQNAWNFLMKMQKQGKKKAAIAVVNGVDPITFTLGASKLAKLGEDELEYVGGLRGKPVEMVKCETSEILVPAHSEI
;
A
#
# COMPACT_ATOMS: atom_id res chain seq x y z
N MET A 1 14.50 14.86 -0.59
CA MET A 1 13.22 14.69 -1.32
C MET A 1 12.09 14.83 -0.31
N ILE A 2 10.99 15.47 -0.67
CA ILE A 2 9.78 15.65 0.14
C ILE A 2 8.61 15.26 -0.76
N GLY A 3 7.59 14.56 -0.21
CA GLY A 3 6.40 14.20 -0.96
C GLY A 3 5.54 15.39 -1.42
N PRO A 4 4.37 15.15 -1.95
CA PRO A 4 3.79 13.82 -2.20
C PRO A 4 4.60 13.00 -3.23
N PHE A 5 4.65 11.68 -3.02
CA PHE A 5 5.42 10.76 -3.85
C PHE A 5 4.53 10.06 -4.90
N ASP A 6 5.07 9.75 -6.07
CA ASP A 6 4.37 9.01 -7.11
C ASP A 6 4.45 7.51 -6.92
N SER A 7 5.51 7.04 -6.26
CA SER A 7 5.76 5.62 -6.04
C SER A 7 6.22 5.33 -4.62
N LEU A 8 6.12 4.07 -4.23
CA LEU A 8 6.72 3.57 -2.99
C LEU A 8 8.25 3.73 -3.00
N ARG A 9 8.89 3.56 -4.17
CA ARG A 9 10.36 3.69 -4.30
C ARG A 9 10.85 5.10 -3.97
N GLU A 10 10.17 6.12 -4.47
CA GLU A 10 10.52 7.52 -4.15
C GLU A 10 10.42 7.78 -2.65
N TYR A 11 9.37 7.25 -2.02
CA TYR A 11 9.19 7.38 -0.58
C TYR A 11 10.29 6.69 0.22
N VAL A 12 10.67 5.45 -0.16
CA VAL A 12 11.78 4.71 0.47
C VAL A 12 13.10 5.48 0.35
N ILE A 13 13.41 6.02 -0.84
CA ILE A 13 14.59 6.87 -1.06
C ILE A 13 14.55 8.12 -0.16
N ALA A 14 13.38 8.74 -0.01
CA ALA A 14 13.21 9.90 0.85
C ALA A 14 13.44 9.56 2.33
N LEU A 15 12.89 8.45 2.83
CA LEU A 15 13.14 7.96 4.19
C LEU A 15 14.64 7.69 4.43
N GLU A 16 15.28 7.01 3.50
CA GLU A 16 16.72 6.71 3.60
C GLU A 16 17.57 7.97 3.63
N SER A 17 17.32 8.92 2.71
CA SER A 17 18.08 10.18 2.63
C SER A 17 17.94 11.05 3.87
N ARG A 18 16.96 10.79 4.72
CA ARG A 18 16.69 11.51 5.97
C ARG A 18 17.07 10.73 7.23
N GLY A 19 17.69 9.55 7.07
CA GLY A 19 18.05 8.70 8.22
C GLY A 19 16.85 8.08 8.95
N LEU A 20 15.70 7.97 8.28
CA LEU A 20 14.46 7.39 8.80
C LEU A 20 14.27 5.93 8.38
N LEU A 21 15.28 5.32 7.73
CA LEU A 21 15.26 3.94 7.27
C LEU A 21 16.55 3.20 7.63
N ILE A 22 16.42 2.00 8.16
CA ILE A 22 17.53 1.09 8.45
C ILE A 22 17.60 0.03 7.34
N ARG A 23 18.78 -0.16 6.74
CA ARG A 23 19.05 -1.28 5.83
C ARG A 23 19.59 -2.48 6.60
N ILE A 24 19.05 -3.65 6.31
CA ILE A 24 19.43 -4.91 6.93
C ILE A 24 19.79 -5.89 5.81
N PRO A 25 21.06 -6.39 5.78
CA PRO A 25 21.50 -7.22 4.66
C PRO A 25 20.73 -8.55 4.54
N LYS A 26 20.38 -9.17 5.68
CA LYS A 26 19.65 -10.44 5.68
C LYS A 26 18.98 -10.72 7.02
N MET A 27 17.85 -11.44 6.97
CA MET A 27 17.15 -11.98 8.14
C MET A 27 16.61 -13.39 7.88
N ASP A 28 16.50 -14.22 8.91
CA ASP A 28 15.94 -15.56 8.87
C ASP A 28 14.49 -15.55 9.38
N GLN A 29 13.50 -15.52 8.47
CA GLN A 29 12.08 -15.52 8.84
C GLN A 29 11.60 -16.90 9.31
N ASP A 30 12.30 -17.97 9.03
CA ASP A 30 12.00 -19.28 9.61
C ASP A 30 12.15 -19.26 11.16
N LYS A 31 12.89 -18.26 11.67
CA LYS A 31 13.03 -17.93 13.09
C LYS A 31 12.24 -16.70 13.50
N TYR A 32 11.39 -16.14 12.64
CA TYR A 32 10.64 -14.90 12.85
C TYR A 32 11.51 -13.67 13.15
N GLU A 33 12.77 -13.63 12.64
CA GLU A 33 13.69 -12.52 12.91
C GLU A 33 13.13 -11.18 12.44
N ALA A 34 12.52 -11.10 11.25
CA ALA A 34 11.95 -9.85 10.75
C ALA A 34 10.78 -9.37 11.62
N THR A 35 9.93 -10.27 12.07
CA THR A 35 8.83 -9.96 12.99
C THR A 35 9.36 -9.53 14.36
N GLY A 36 10.30 -10.28 14.94
CA GLY A 36 10.92 -9.96 16.20
C GLY A 36 11.64 -8.60 16.17
N PHE A 37 12.32 -8.31 15.07
CA PHE A 37 12.98 -7.02 14.86
C PHE A 37 11.98 -5.87 14.84
N ALA A 38 10.85 -5.99 14.14
CA ALA A 38 9.80 -4.97 14.13
C ALA A 38 9.26 -4.67 15.54
N TYR A 39 8.99 -5.72 16.33
CA TYR A 39 8.58 -5.55 17.73
C TYR A 39 9.67 -4.89 18.60
N GLN A 40 10.92 -5.28 18.41
CA GLN A 40 12.03 -4.70 19.18
C GLN A 40 12.24 -3.23 18.82
N LEU A 41 12.11 -2.82 17.56
CA LEU A 41 12.18 -1.41 17.18
C LEU A 41 11.15 -0.57 17.91
N VAL A 42 9.90 -1.02 17.93
CA VAL A 42 8.82 -0.29 18.61
C VAL A 42 9.07 -0.25 20.14
N LYS A 43 9.61 -1.33 20.72
CA LYS A 43 9.94 -1.39 22.14
C LYS A 43 11.06 -0.42 22.53
N GLU A 44 12.11 -0.31 21.70
CA GLU A 44 13.27 0.54 21.98
C GLU A 44 13.01 2.02 21.68
N PHE A 45 12.32 2.31 20.58
CA PHE A 45 12.15 3.67 20.06
C PHE A 45 10.76 4.25 20.29
N SER A 46 9.78 3.50 20.77
CA SER A 46 8.35 3.80 20.76
C SER A 46 7.76 3.89 19.34
N TYR A 47 6.43 3.95 19.24
CA TYR A 47 5.72 4.08 17.94
C TYR A 47 6.07 5.37 17.21
N ASP A 48 6.35 6.45 17.92
CA ASP A 48 6.60 7.77 17.35
C ASP A 48 8.01 7.95 16.79
N LEU A 49 8.95 7.08 17.16
CA LEU A 49 10.36 7.21 16.82
C LEU A 49 10.93 6.00 16.09
N ALA A 50 10.22 4.87 16.07
CA ALA A 50 10.70 3.65 15.43
C ALA A 50 10.91 3.88 13.93
N PRO A 51 12.13 3.71 13.40
CA PRO A 51 12.41 3.94 11.99
C PRO A 51 11.77 2.88 11.09
N ALA A 52 11.63 3.18 9.82
CA ALA A 52 11.37 2.19 8.79
C ALA A 52 12.58 1.26 8.63
N PHE A 53 12.37 0.08 8.08
CA PHE A 53 13.46 -0.82 7.75
C PHE A 53 13.27 -1.50 6.39
N LEU A 54 14.38 -1.86 5.78
CA LEU A 54 14.46 -2.61 4.52
C LEU A 54 15.39 -3.80 4.71
N ILE A 55 14.88 -5.00 4.44
CA ILE A 55 15.67 -6.24 4.47
C ILE A 55 15.98 -6.63 3.02
N GLU A 56 17.27 -6.78 2.68
CA GLU A 56 17.71 -7.06 1.31
C GLU A 56 17.52 -8.52 0.94
N LYS A 57 17.78 -9.45 1.89
CA LYS A 57 17.57 -10.89 1.71
C LYS A 57 16.85 -11.48 2.89
N ILE A 58 15.92 -12.38 2.60
CA ILE A 58 15.12 -13.04 3.63
C ILE A 58 15.15 -14.56 3.42
N LYS A 59 15.25 -15.32 4.49
CA LYS A 59 15.14 -16.77 4.44
C LYS A 59 13.71 -17.18 4.79
N ILE A 60 13.09 -17.94 3.89
CA ILE A 60 11.73 -18.47 4.05
C ILE A 60 11.72 -19.93 3.58
N ASN A 61 11.15 -20.82 4.39
CA ASN A 61 11.11 -22.27 4.10
C ASN A 61 12.50 -22.84 3.75
N ASN A 62 13.48 -22.48 4.55
CA ASN A 62 14.89 -22.87 4.41
C ASN A 62 15.58 -22.41 3.10
N ARG A 63 14.98 -21.43 2.39
CA ARG A 63 15.49 -20.86 1.15
C ARG A 63 15.72 -19.35 1.30
N TRP A 64 16.91 -18.88 0.91
CA TRP A 64 17.18 -17.45 0.79
C TRP A 64 16.54 -16.89 -0.47
N MET A 65 15.81 -15.79 -0.30
CA MET A 65 15.14 -15.06 -1.38
C MET A 65 15.62 -13.62 -1.36
N ASP A 66 15.69 -13.00 -2.53
CA ASP A 66 15.98 -11.59 -2.64
C ASP A 66 14.74 -10.78 -2.24
N GLY A 67 14.98 -9.65 -1.55
CA GLY A 67 13.97 -8.67 -1.17
C GLY A 67 13.73 -7.63 -2.27
N PRO A 68 13.37 -6.41 -1.87
CA PRO A 68 13.30 -5.94 -0.46
C PRO A 68 12.04 -6.37 0.28
N ILE A 69 12.19 -6.61 1.57
CA ILE A 69 11.07 -6.58 2.51
C ILE A 69 11.10 -5.24 3.23
N LEU A 70 9.99 -4.54 3.21
CA LEU A 70 9.83 -3.25 3.87
C LEU A 70 8.97 -3.38 5.12
N GLY A 71 9.33 -2.69 6.18
CA GLY A 71 8.54 -2.66 7.40
C GLY A 71 8.56 -1.30 8.06
N ASN A 72 7.54 -1.05 8.87
CA ASN A 72 7.34 0.19 9.63
C ASN A 72 7.43 1.49 8.82
N LEU A 73 6.97 1.48 7.57
CA LEU A 73 7.09 2.62 6.64
C LEU A 73 6.35 3.88 7.11
N PHE A 74 5.34 3.72 7.95
CA PHE A 74 4.50 4.79 8.49
C PHE A 74 4.82 5.07 9.96
N GLY A 75 5.97 4.61 10.43
CA GLY A 75 6.44 4.81 11.80
C GLY A 75 6.93 6.23 12.03
N GLY A 76 6.27 6.94 13.00
CA GLY A 76 6.68 8.26 13.41
C GLY A 76 6.20 9.43 12.55
N TRP A 77 6.04 10.59 13.19
CA TRP A 77 5.46 11.79 12.57
C TRP A 77 6.36 12.43 11.50
N HIS A 78 7.66 12.18 11.50
CA HIS A 78 8.54 12.64 10.43
C HIS A 78 8.29 11.90 9.12
N ALA A 79 8.06 10.58 9.20
CA ALA A 79 7.71 9.78 8.03
C ALA A 79 6.33 10.19 7.49
N GLU A 80 5.36 10.37 8.38
CA GLU A 80 4.01 10.86 8.02
C GLU A 80 4.05 12.24 7.39
N ALA A 81 4.83 13.18 7.95
CA ALA A 81 5.00 14.53 7.40
C ALA A 81 5.53 14.49 5.96
N LEU A 82 6.53 13.62 5.70
CA LEU A 82 7.10 13.46 4.36
C LEU A 82 6.06 13.05 3.32
N ILE A 83 5.14 12.14 3.68
CA ILE A 83 4.08 11.66 2.79
C ILE A 83 3.24 12.81 2.24
N TYR A 84 2.89 13.76 3.10
CA TYR A 84 2.06 14.92 2.75
C TYR A 84 2.85 16.15 2.30
N GLY A 85 4.14 16.03 2.03
CA GLY A 85 4.95 17.15 1.54
C GLY A 85 5.31 18.18 2.61
N VAL A 86 5.26 17.80 3.88
CA VAL A 86 5.62 18.68 5.02
C VAL A 86 7.07 18.43 5.43
N ASP A 87 7.91 19.47 5.37
CA ASP A 87 9.30 19.39 5.84
C ASP A 87 9.39 19.65 7.33
N ALA A 88 9.47 18.55 8.09
CA ALA A 88 9.64 18.57 9.54
C ALA A 88 11.07 18.22 9.98
N LEU A 89 12.07 18.28 9.06
CA LEU A 89 13.46 17.96 9.38
C LEU A 89 14.00 18.88 10.50
N GLY A 90 14.68 18.29 11.48
CA GLY A 90 15.20 19.02 12.65
C GLY A 90 14.15 19.44 13.69
N ARG A 91 12.88 19.11 13.49
CA ARG A 91 11.82 19.29 14.48
C ARG A 91 11.69 18.06 15.38
N ASN A 92 11.07 18.23 16.55
CA ASN A 92 10.67 17.07 17.35
C ASN A 92 9.37 16.45 16.80
N GLN A 93 9.02 15.24 17.24
CA GLN A 93 7.85 14.50 16.77
C GLN A 93 6.54 15.26 17.00
N LYS A 94 6.40 15.99 18.13
CA LYS A 94 5.21 16.80 18.40
C LYS A 94 5.05 17.91 17.36
N ALA A 95 6.12 18.64 17.07
CA ALA A 95 6.10 19.69 16.05
C ALA A 95 5.81 19.12 14.64
N ALA A 96 6.42 17.98 14.28
CA ALA A 96 6.15 17.30 13.01
C ALA A 96 4.66 16.94 12.87
N ARG A 97 4.07 16.38 13.93
CA ARG A 97 2.63 16.10 14.00
C ARG A 97 1.78 17.36 13.82
N GLU A 98 2.05 18.41 14.59
CA GLU A 98 1.30 19.66 14.54
C GLU A 98 1.36 20.31 13.15
N MET A 99 2.54 20.32 12.52
CA MET A 99 2.73 20.83 11.17
C MET A 99 1.93 20.02 10.13
N THR A 100 1.94 18.69 10.24
CA THR A 100 1.19 17.80 9.34
C THR A 100 -0.31 18.03 9.48
N PHE A 101 -0.83 18.07 10.71
CA PHE A 101 -2.26 18.35 10.94
C PHE A 101 -2.65 19.73 10.47
N GLN A 102 -1.82 20.76 10.68
CA GLN A 102 -2.10 22.11 10.20
C GLN A 102 -2.15 22.15 8.67
N HIS A 103 -1.23 21.45 7.99
CA HIS A 103 -1.23 21.33 6.54
C HIS A 103 -2.54 20.68 6.04
N LEU A 104 -2.90 19.52 6.57
CA LEU A 104 -4.13 18.81 6.20
C LEU A 104 -5.39 19.63 6.53
N ALA A 105 -5.43 20.31 7.70
CA ALA A 105 -6.53 21.18 8.08
C ALA A 105 -6.69 22.36 7.12
N ASN A 106 -5.60 22.91 6.61
CA ASN A 106 -5.64 23.99 5.63
C ASN A 106 -6.18 23.52 4.27
N LEU A 107 -5.80 22.30 3.83
CA LEU A 107 -6.37 21.70 2.61
C LEU A 107 -7.89 21.54 2.72
N PHE A 108 -8.40 21.13 3.86
CA PHE A 108 -9.83 20.99 4.11
C PHE A 108 -10.55 22.35 4.19
N LYS A 109 -10.00 23.29 4.98
CA LYS A 109 -10.63 24.60 5.25
C LYS A 109 -10.80 25.45 3.99
N ASN A 110 -9.85 25.44 3.07
CA ASN A 110 -9.86 26.29 1.88
C ASN A 110 -11.07 26.04 0.98
N LYS A 111 -11.65 24.83 1.00
CA LYS A 111 -12.82 24.46 0.20
C LYS A 111 -14.01 23.97 1.02
N GLN A 112 -13.90 23.94 2.36
CA GLN A 112 -14.84 23.30 3.29
C GLN A 112 -15.13 21.83 2.95
N SER A 113 -14.20 21.20 2.21
CA SER A 113 -14.22 19.81 1.81
C SER A 113 -12.80 19.34 1.49
N TRP A 114 -12.56 18.05 1.50
CA TRP A 114 -11.30 17.52 1.01
C TRP A 114 -11.15 17.79 -0.49
N PRO A 115 -9.96 18.19 -0.96
CA PRO A 115 -9.72 18.38 -2.39
C PRO A 115 -9.85 17.05 -3.13
N LYS A 116 -10.36 17.11 -4.36
CA LYS A 116 -10.50 15.95 -5.25
C LYS A 116 -9.90 16.27 -6.61
N ILE A 117 -9.10 15.33 -7.14
CA ILE A 117 -8.58 15.36 -8.51
C ILE A 117 -8.75 13.94 -9.06
N SER A 118 -9.52 13.80 -10.12
CA SER A 118 -9.79 12.50 -10.72
C SER A 118 -8.51 11.87 -11.27
N PRO A 119 -8.34 10.54 -11.14
CA PRO A 119 -7.21 9.83 -11.73
C PRO A 119 -7.25 9.92 -13.26
N VAL A 120 -6.11 9.70 -13.90
CA VAL A 120 -5.96 9.69 -15.37
C VAL A 120 -5.40 8.36 -15.83
N GLU A 121 -5.91 7.85 -16.93
CA GLU A 121 -5.35 6.65 -17.56
C GLU A 121 -4.16 7.05 -18.44
N ILE A 122 -3.07 6.28 -18.38
CA ILE A 122 -1.87 6.43 -19.19
C ILE A 122 -1.59 5.13 -19.97
N ASP A 123 -0.75 5.23 -21.00
CA ASP A 123 -0.37 4.08 -21.82
C ASP A 123 0.46 3.06 -21.02
N SER A 124 0.28 1.77 -21.31
CA SER A 124 1.02 0.68 -20.68
C SER A 124 2.55 0.81 -20.82
N ASN A 125 3.02 1.37 -21.95
CA ASN A 125 4.45 1.60 -22.20
C ASN A 125 5.07 2.71 -21.32
N GLN A 126 4.24 3.52 -20.67
CA GLN A 126 4.64 4.56 -19.72
C GLN A 126 4.48 4.11 -18.25
N SER A 127 4.02 2.87 -18.04
CA SER A 127 3.64 2.36 -16.73
C SER A 127 4.70 1.41 -16.17
N PRO A 128 5.47 1.80 -15.14
CA PRO A 128 6.51 0.94 -14.55
C PRO A 128 6.01 -0.43 -14.09
N CYS A 129 4.79 -0.53 -13.58
CA CYS A 129 4.21 -1.82 -13.16
C CYS A 129 3.94 -2.79 -14.32
N LYS A 130 4.12 -2.35 -15.58
CA LYS A 130 4.02 -3.16 -16.79
C LYS A 130 5.38 -3.60 -17.35
N GLU A 131 6.49 -3.27 -16.69
CA GLU A 131 7.83 -3.68 -17.12
C GLU A 131 7.97 -5.20 -17.24
N ASN A 132 7.34 -5.94 -16.34
CA ASN A 132 7.31 -7.40 -16.33
C ASN A 132 5.87 -7.89 -16.27
N VAL A 133 5.37 -8.48 -17.34
CA VAL A 133 4.02 -9.06 -17.44
C VAL A 133 4.12 -10.57 -17.55
N LEU A 134 3.52 -11.28 -16.58
CA LEU A 134 3.44 -12.74 -16.56
C LEU A 134 1.98 -13.17 -16.68
N LEU A 135 1.67 -14.05 -17.64
CA LEU A 135 0.31 -14.47 -17.93
C LEU A 135 0.15 -16.00 -17.89
N GLY A 136 -1.05 -16.44 -17.53
CA GLY A 136 -1.43 -17.84 -17.58
C GLY A 136 -0.50 -18.76 -16.80
N LYS A 137 0.22 -19.64 -17.48
CA LYS A 137 1.13 -20.63 -16.84
C LYS A 137 2.42 -20.04 -16.25
N GLU A 138 2.78 -18.82 -16.66
CA GLU A 138 3.97 -18.12 -16.18
C GLU A 138 3.75 -17.48 -14.81
N VAL A 139 2.49 -17.29 -14.41
CA VAL A 139 2.12 -16.73 -13.10
C VAL A 139 2.63 -17.65 -11.97
N ASP A 140 3.46 -17.10 -11.13
CA ASP A 140 3.97 -17.78 -9.94
C ASP A 140 4.28 -16.77 -8.83
N ILE A 141 3.29 -16.51 -7.99
CA ILE A 141 3.43 -15.57 -6.86
C ILE A 141 4.32 -16.13 -5.75
N LEU A 142 4.66 -17.43 -5.75
CA LEU A 142 5.58 -18.02 -4.77
C LEU A 142 7.04 -17.63 -5.02
N LYS A 143 7.33 -16.96 -6.13
CA LYS A 143 8.66 -16.37 -6.40
C LYS A 143 8.95 -15.15 -5.53
N PHE A 144 7.91 -14.53 -4.94
CA PHE A 144 8.07 -13.39 -4.06
C PHE A 144 8.17 -13.82 -2.59
N PRO A 145 8.90 -13.08 -1.75
CA PRO A 145 9.15 -13.42 -0.36
C PRO A 145 8.01 -13.02 0.58
N TRP A 146 6.82 -13.58 0.40
CA TRP A 146 5.67 -13.33 1.29
C TRP A 146 5.90 -13.92 2.67
N LEU A 147 5.74 -13.12 3.71
CA LEU A 147 6.02 -13.52 5.08
C LEU A 147 4.81 -14.16 5.77
N GLN A 148 5.07 -15.23 6.53
CA GLN A 148 4.25 -15.60 7.67
C GLN A 148 4.77 -14.80 8.87
N THR A 149 4.02 -13.80 9.32
CA THR A 149 4.50 -12.86 10.35
C THR A 149 4.23 -13.34 11.79
N ASN A 150 3.31 -14.28 11.96
CA ASN A 150 2.98 -14.85 13.25
C ASN A 150 2.92 -16.38 13.16
N PRO A 151 3.44 -17.14 14.14
CA PRO A 151 3.35 -18.61 14.16
C PRO A 151 1.91 -19.15 14.07
N ALA A 152 0.93 -18.39 14.58
CA ALA A 152 -0.48 -18.76 14.53
C ALA A 152 -1.18 -18.41 13.20
N ASP A 153 -0.50 -17.71 12.29
CA ASP A 153 -1.07 -17.42 10.96
C ASP A 153 -1.17 -18.70 10.13
N ALA A 154 -2.21 -18.80 9.29
CA ALA A 154 -2.45 -19.96 8.43
C ALA A 154 -1.51 -20.03 7.20
N GLY A 155 -0.35 -19.38 7.24
CA GLY A 155 0.66 -19.33 6.19
C GLY A 155 1.13 -17.92 5.89
N SER A 156 1.72 -17.73 4.71
CA SER A 156 2.24 -16.43 4.25
C SER A 156 1.12 -15.53 3.73
N TYR A 157 1.31 -14.22 3.90
CA TYR A 157 0.34 -13.21 3.47
C TYR A 157 1.02 -12.07 2.69
N ILE A 158 0.28 -11.51 1.73
CA ILE A 158 0.51 -10.17 1.20
C ILE A 158 -0.13 -9.22 2.22
N ASN A 159 0.66 -8.69 3.15
CA ASN A 159 0.13 -7.92 4.29
C ASN A 159 -0.26 -6.49 3.93
N ALA A 160 0.33 -5.92 2.88
CA ALA A 160 0.08 -4.57 2.40
C ALA A 160 -0.64 -4.55 1.04
N ALA A 161 -1.48 -5.57 0.78
CA ALA A 161 -2.24 -5.63 -0.46
C ALA A 161 -3.32 -4.56 -0.50
N THR A 162 -3.31 -3.77 -1.58
CA THR A 162 -4.37 -2.82 -1.90
C THR A 162 -5.26 -3.43 -2.98
N ILE A 163 -6.53 -3.59 -2.68
CA ILE A 163 -7.52 -4.22 -3.57
C ILE A 163 -8.30 -3.15 -4.31
N PHE A 164 -8.36 -3.30 -5.63
CA PHE A 164 -9.18 -2.51 -6.52
C PHE A 164 -10.36 -3.35 -7.00
N ILE A 165 -11.56 -2.85 -6.83
CA ILE A 165 -12.80 -3.46 -7.31
C ILE A 165 -13.67 -2.36 -7.92
N GLU A 166 -14.34 -2.65 -9.03
CA GLU A 166 -15.21 -1.70 -9.74
C GLU A 166 -16.58 -2.31 -10.02
N ASP A 167 -17.59 -1.47 -9.95
CA ASP A 167 -18.97 -1.80 -10.31
C ASP A 167 -19.61 -0.59 -11.01
N PRO A 168 -20.39 -0.78 -12.08
CA PRO A 168 -20.97 0.34 -12.85
C PRO A 168 -21.83 1.32 -12.04
N ASP A 169 -22.49 0.85 -10.97
CA ASP A 169 -23.36 1.70 -10.16
C ASP A 169 -22.70 2.20 -8.86
N LEU A 170 -21.71 1.44 -8.34
CA LEU A 170 -21.02 1.77 -7.10
C LEU A 170 -19.67 2.47 -7.35
N GLY A 171 -19.23 2.55 -8.61
CA GLY A 171 -17.94 3.14 -8.95
C GLY A 171 -16.76 2.25 -8.58
N ARG A 172 -15.62 2.85 -8.26
CA ARG A 172 -14.41 2.19 -7.77
C ARG A 172 -14.38 2.17 -6.25
N ASN A 173 -13.79 1.11 -5.70
CA ASN A 173 -13.38 1.08 -4.31
C ASN A 173 -11.92 0.61 -4.21
N VAL A 174 -11.14 1.29 -3.42
CA VAL A 174 -9.74 0.99 -3.12
C VAL A 174 -9.61 0.75 -1.63
N ALA A 175 -9.19 -0.46 -1.25
CA ALA A 175 -9.08 -0.80 0.17
C ALA A 175 -7.96 -1.78 0.46
N THR A 176 -7.38 -1.69 1.65
CA THR A 176 -6.33 -2.60 2.11
C THR A 176 -6.94 -3.82 2.80
N TYR A 177 -6.64 -5.02 2.28
CA TYR A 177 -7.07 -6.29 2.86
C TYR A 177 -5.90 -7.26 3.02
N ARG A 178 -5.98 -8.12 4.02
CA ARG A 178 -5.04 -9.25 4.16
C ARG A 178 -5.32 -10.28 3.07
N CYS A 179 -4.28 -10.62 2.31
CA CYS A 179 -4.36 -11.60 1.24
C CYS A 179 -3.48 -12.81 1.57
N GLN A 180 -4.09 -13.96 1.86
CA GLN A 180 -3.36 -15.19 2.12
C GLN A 180 -2.87 -15.80 0.81
N VAL A 181 -1.58 -16.11 0.72
CA VAL A 181 -0.99 -16.85 -0.40
C VAL A 181 -1.38 -18.33 -0.26
N LYS A 182 -2.13 -18.86 -1.22
CA LYS A 182 -2.64 -20.25 -1.19
C LYS A 182 -2.01 -21.16 -2.27
N GLY A 183 -1.23 -20.61 -3.16
CA GLY A 183 -0.58 -21.35 -4.23
C GLY A 183 0.06 -20.38 -5.22
N LYS A 184 0.66 -20.91 -6.28
CA LYS A 184 1.40 -20.09 -7.24
C LYS A 184 0.51 -19.09 -8.01
N ASP A 185 -0.79 -19.35 -8.10
CA ASP A 185 -1.79 -18.60 -8.85
C ASP A 185 -3.08 -18.36 -8.02
N LYS A 186 -3.01 -18.52 -6.71
CA LYS A 186 -4.17 -18.44 -5.82
C LYS A 186 -3.90 -17.59 -4.59
N ILE A 187 -4.81 -16.65 -4.34
CA ILE A 187 -4.81 -15.77 -3.18
C ILE A 187 -6.19 -15.84 -2.52
N GLY A 188 -6.22 -15.98 -1.20
CA GLY A 188 -7.45 -15.81 -0.42
C GLY A 188 -7.55 -14.37 0.07
N VAL A 189 -8.60 -13.66 -0.32
CA VAL A 189 -8.87 -12.28 0.13
C VAL A 189 -9.85 -12.31 1.28
N ASN A 190 -9.51 -11.67 2.40
CA ASN A 190 -10.40 -11.57 3.56
C ASN A 190 -11.22 -10.29 3.47
N THR A 191 -12.48 -10.42 3.08
CA THR A 191 -13.47 -9.34 3.12
C THR A 191 -14.48 -9.60 4.24
N GLU A 192 -14.71 -8.61 5.09
CA GLU A 192 -15.60 -8.73 6.24
C GLU A 192 -16.91 -7.99 6.01
N ILE A 193 -17.97 -8.42 6.70
CA ILE A 193 -19.28 -7.77 6.69
C ILE A 193 -19.12 -6.31 7.13
N GLY A 194 -19.70 -5.38 6.36
CA GLY A 194 -19.64 -3.95 6.63
C GLY A 194 -18.46 -3.22 5.96
N GLN A 195 -17.55 -3.93 5.30
CA GLN A 195 -16.55 -3.33 4.43
C GLN A 195 -17.10 -3.06 3.03
N ASN A 196 -16.55 -2.05 2.33
CA ASN A 196 -17.04 -1.69 1.00
C ASN A 196 -16.94 -2.85 0.01
N ALA A 197 -15.80 -3.56 -0.06
CA ALA A 197 -15.66 -4.71 -0.96
C ALA A 197 -16.70 -5.81 -0.71
N TRP A 198 -17.10 -6.03 0.56
CA TRP A 198 -18.22 -6.94 0.87
C TRP A 198 -19.51 -6.49 0.18
N ASN A 199 -19.83 -5.18 0.23
CA ASN A 199 -21.04 -4.65 -0.40
C ASN A 199 -21.01 -4.84 -1.92
N PHE A 200 -19.86 -4.63 -2.57
CA PHE A 200 -19.66 -4.91 -4.00
C PHE A 200 -19.92 -6.39 -4.33
N LEU A 201 -19.29 -7.30 -3.60
CA LEU A 201 -19.45 -8.74 -3.81
C LEU A 201 -20.89 -9.19 -3.59
N MET A 202 -21.57 -8.71 -2.56
CA MET A 202 -22.96 -9.05 -2.28
C MET A 202 -23.92 -8.50 -3.35
N LYS A 203 -23.68 -7.30 -3.87
CA LYS A 203 -24.44 -6.75 -5.00
C LYS A 203 -24.27 -7.62 -6.23
N MET A 204 -23.03 -7.97 -6.58
CA MET A 204 -22.74 -8.84 -7.74
C MET A 204 -23.40 -10.22 -7.59
N GLN A 205 -23.36 -10.80 -6.40
CA GLN A 205 -24.03 -12.07 -6.09
C GLN A 205 -25.55 -11.99 -6.27
N LYS A 206 -26.20 -10.92 -5.80
CA LYS A 206 -27.63 -10.68 -5.98
C LYS A 206 -28.01 -10.53 -7.47
N GLN A 207 -27.10 -10.06 -8.30
CA GLN A 207 -27.24 -9.99 -9.75
C GLN A 207 -26.99 -11.35 -10.47
N GLY A 208 -26.74 -12.42 -9.70
CA GLY A 208 -26.44 -13.74 -10.26
C GLY A 208 -25.02 -13.93 -10.78
N LYS A 209 -24.13 -12.96 -10.57
CA LYS A 209 -22.73 -13.06 -10.97
C LYS A 209 -21.99 -14.04 -10.05
N LYS A 210 -21.33 -15.04 -10.63
CA LYS A 210 -20.53 -16.03 -9.91
C LYS A 210 -19.07 -15.63 -9.72
N LYS A 211 -18.62 -14.58 -10.41
CA LYS A 211 -17.25 -14.07 -10.38
C LYS A 211 -17.28 -12.55 -10.38
N ALA A 212 -16.35 -11.96 -9.65
CA ALA A 212 -16.03 -10.55 -9.67
C ALA A 212 -14.57 -10.37 -10.08
N ALA A 213 -14.28 -9.41 -10.95
CA ALA A 213 -12.91 -9.00 -11.19
C ALA A 213 -12.43 -8.17 -10.00
N ILE A 214 -11.22 -8.44 -9.53
CA ILE A 214 -10.48 -7.62 -8.58
C ILE A 214 -9.03 -7.53 -9.04
N ALA A 215 -8.35 -6.44 -8.72
CA ALA A 215 -6.90 -6.35 -8.81
C ALA A 215 -6.32 -6.31 -7.40
N VAL A 216 -5.27 -7.12 -7.17
CA VAL A 216 -4.51 -7.15 -5.92
C VAL A 216 -3.18 -6.46 -6.19
N VAL A 217 -3.01 -5.27 -5.67
CA VAL A 217 -1.84 -4.43 -5.93
C VAL A 217 -0.97 -4.35 -4.68
N ASN A 218 0.32 -4.53 -4.83
CA ASN A 218 1.30 -4.36 -3.75
C ASN A 218 2.28 -3.24 -4.11
N GLY A 219 2.65 -2.43 -3.12
CA GLY A 219 3.62 -1.35 -3.32
C GLY A 219 3.06 -0.12 -4.04
N VAL A 220 1.83 0.28 -3.76
CA VAL A 220 1.27 1.57 -4.17
C VAL A 220 1.98 2.73 -3.45
N ASP A 221 1.82 3.96 -3.96
CA ASP A 221 2.31 5.15 -3.26
C ASP A 221 1.72 5.29 -1.85
N PRO A 222 2.41 5.97 -0.92
CA PRO A 222 2.01 5.98 0.48
C PRO A 222 0.65 6.66 0.75
N ILE A 223 0.22 7.65 -0.04
CA ILE A 223 -1.10 8.28 0.15
C ILE A 223 -2.20 7.33 -0.32
N THR A 224 -2.03 6.65 -1.46
CA THR A 224 -2.96 5.60 -1.92
C THR A 224 -3.11 4.50 -0.88
N PHE A 225 -2.00 4.03 -0.29
CA PHE A 225 -2.05 3.04 0.79
C PHE A 225 -2.81 3.54 2.02
N THR A 226 -2.50 4.76 2.47
CA THR A 226 -3.14 5.37 3.65
C THR A 226 -4.64 5.55 3.43
N LEU A 227 -5.07 6.05 2.27
CA LEU A 227 -6.49 6.23 1.97
C LEU A 227 -7.23 4.91 1.77
N GLY A 228 -6.60 3.90 1.15
CA GLY A 228 -7.15 2.55 1.06
C GLY A 228 -7.33 1.86 2.43
N ALA A 229 -6.60 2.29 3.46
CA ALA A 229 -6.76 1.84 4.84
C ALA A 229 -7.70 2.73 5.67
N SER A 230 -8.16 3.86 5.13
CA SER A 230 -9.00 4.85 5.83
C SER A 230 -10.49 4.61 5.56
N LYS A 231 -11.33 5.41 6.24
CA LYS A 231 -12.77 5.51 5.96
C LYS A 231 -13.14 6.91 5.45
N LEU A 232 -12.22 7.59 4.78
CA LEU A 232 -12.45 8.94 4.27
C LEU A 232 -13.48 8.95 3.14
N ALA A 233 -13.32 8.08 2.16
CA ALA A 233 -14.28 7.90 1.08
C ALA A 233 -15.48 7.07 1.54
N LYS A 234 -16.68 7.52 1.17
CA LYS A 234 -17.92 6.78 1.40
C LYS A 234 -18.15 5.80 0.27
N LEU A 235 -19.06 4.84 0.49
CA LEU A 235 -19.50 3.95 -0.57
C LEU A 235 -20.04 4.76 -1.76
N GLY A 236 -19.48 4.54 -2.94
CA GLY A 236 -19.80 5.27 -4.16
C GLY A 236 -18.90 6.49 -4.42
N GLU A 237 -17.94 6.77 -3.55
CA GLU A 237 -16.88 7.75 -3.79
C GLU A 237 -15.58 7.03 -4.14
N ASP A 238 -14.77 7.61 -5.02
CA ASP A 238 -13.47 7.06 -5.42
C ASP A 238 -12.35 7.57 -4.50
N GLU A 239 -11.70 6.67 -3.78
CA GLU A 239 -10.56 6.99 -2.92
C GLU A 239 -9.44 7.70 -3.71
N LEU A 240 -9.25 7.36 -4.98
CA LEU A 240 -8.19 7.96 -5.81
C LEU A 240 -8.43 9.43 -6.14
N GLU A 241 -9.68 9.91 -6.13
CA GLU A 241 -9.95 11.34 -6.25
C GLU A 241 -9.38 12.12 -5.05
N TYR A 242 -9.52 11.56 -3.85
CA TYR A 242 -8.95 12.13 -2.63
C TYR A 242 -7.42 12.03 -2.63
N VAL A 243 -6.88 10.89 -3.10
CA VAL A 243 -5.41 10.74 -3.28
C VAL A 243 -4.88 11.84 -4.19
N GLY A 244 -5.47 12.03 -5.36
CA GLY A 244 -5.11 13.09 -6.31
C GLY A 244 -5.23 14.48 -5.68
N GLY A 245 -6.30 14.72 -4.92
CA GLY A 245 -6.53 15.97 -4.20
C GLY A 245 -5.45 16.27 -3.15
N LEU A 246 -5.05 15.27 -2.37
CA LEU A 246 -3.98 15.40 -1.37
C LEU A 246 -2.59 15.53 -2.02
N ARG A 247 -2.38 14.92 -3.18
CA ARG A 247 -1.14 15.02 -3.96
C ARG A 247 -1.03 16.32 -4.75
N GLY A 248 -2.16 17.01 -5.00
CA GLY A 248 -2.23 18.17 -5.88
C GLY A 248 -2.10 17.84 -7.36
N LYS A 249 -2.14 16.55 -7.76
CA LYS A 249 -2.07 16.05 -9.13
C LYS A 249 -2.81 14.70 -9.26
N PRO A 250 -3.28 14.32 -10.46
CA PRO A 250 -3.97 13.06 -10.67
C PRO A 250 -3.08 11.86 -10.34
N VAL A 251 -3.70 10.75 -9.92
CA VAL A 251 -3.05 9.44 -9.90
C VAL A 251 -3.02 8.90 -11.32
N GLU A 252 -1.85 8.53 -11.81
CA GLU A 252 -1.70 7.86 -13.10
C GLU A 252 -2.07 6.40 -12.96
N MET A 253 -2.98 5.96 -13.82
CA MET A 253 -3.56 4.63 -13.80
C MET A 253 -3.29 3.90 -15.11
N VAL A 254 -3.18 2.57 -15.03
CA VAL A 254 -3.03 1.72 -16.19
C VAL A 254 -3.99 0.53 -16.09
N LYS A 255 -4.49 0.07 -17.25
CA LYS A 255 -5.42 -1.04 -17.34
C LYS A 255 -4.73 -2.38 -17.00
N CYS A 256 -5.42 -3.24 -16.25
CA CYS A 256 -4.99 -4.62 -16.02
C CYS A 256 -4.98 -5.45 -17.30
N GLU A 257 -4.11 -6.48 -17.38
CA GLU A 257 -4.01 -7.37 -18.55
C GLU A 257 -5.24 -8.27 -18.73
N THR A 258 -5.92 -8.62 -17.66
CA THR A 258 -6.99 -9.63 -17.68
C THR A 258 -8.36 -9.09 -17.24
N SER A 259 -8.47 -7.78 -17.00
CA SER A 259 -9.73 -7.11 -16.64
C SER A 259 -9.69 -5.63 -17.04
N GLU A 260 -10.87 -5.00 -17.03
CA GLU A 260 -11.02 -3.57 -17.30
C GLU A 260 -10.60 -2.67 -16.13
N ILE A 261 -10.24 -3.25 -14.98
CA ILE A 261 -9.85 -2.50 -13.78
C ILE A 261 -8.57 -1.72 -14.04
N LEU A 262 -8.59 -0.44 -13.66
CA LEU A 262 -7.41 0.41 -13.65
C LEU A 262 -6.70 0.32 -12.30
N VAL A 263 -5.36 0.26 -12.34
CA VAL A 263 -4.48 0.22 -11.16
C VAL A 263 -3.41 1.31 -11.23
N PRO A 264 -2.84 1.76 -10.11
CA PRO A 264 -1.78 2.78 -10.15
C PRO A 264 -0.58 2.32 -10.97
N ALA A 265 -0.18 3.13 -11.95
CA ALA A 265 0.87 2.83 -12.91
C ALA A 265 2.27 2.65 -12.28
N HIS A 266 2.49 3.25 -11.12
CA HIS A 266 3.77 3.26 -10.39
C HIS A 266 3.79 2.27 -9.20
N SER A 267 2.87 1.32 -9.13
CA SER A 267 2.91 0.23 -8.15
C SER A 267 4.00 -0.79 -8.46
N GLU A 268 4.36 -1.61 -7.46
CA GLU A 268 5.45 -2.60 -7.61
C GLU A 268 4.97 -3.92 -8.24
N ILE A 269 3.80 -4.41 -7.82
CA ILE A 269 3.20 -5.68 -8.27
C ILE A 269 1.69 -5.51 -8.32
#